data_a2d82d2f7d0a1fd90eefefee337e0252
#
_entry.id   a2d82d2f7d0a1fd90eefefee337e0252
#
_cell.length_a   1.000
_cell.length_b   1.000
_cell.length_c   1.000
_cell.angle_alpha   90.00
_cell.angle_beta   90.00
_cell.angle_gamma   90.00
#
_symmetry.space_group_name_H-M   'P 1'
#
loop_
_entity.id
_entity.type
_entity.pdbx_description
1 polymer ?
#
loop_
_entity_poly.entity_id
_entity_poly.type
_entity_poly.pdbx_seq_one_letter_code
_entity_poly.pdbx_strand_id
1 'polypeptide(L)'
;HLDKAEREVYNQLKKEMLVHVDGEVIDAGSAATLSNKLLQLSSGAIYADEARTVTVHSQKIDALEDIIEAANGHTVLVAYWFKHELERLLRHFPQGRLLSTAEDMAAWCKGEIPLAFIHPASAGHGLNLQSGGHILVWHTVPWSLELYEQTNARLFRQGQTEPVSIIHIEAAQTIDQQVIKSLETKNQTQSALIEAVKAELGEHQ
;
A
#
# COMPACT_ATOMS: atom_id res chain seq x y z
N HIS A 1 7.11 -13.23 0.75
CA HIS A 1 6.17 -14.18 1.38
C HIS A 1 6.18 -14.00 2.89
N LEU A 2 5.00 -14.08 3.54
CA LEU A 2 4.91 -14.12 4.99
C LEU A 2 5.57 -15.41 5.51
N ASP A 3 6.29 -15.32 6.62
CA ASP A 3 6.80 -16.50 7.32
C ASP A 3 5.67 -17.29 8.01
N LYS A 4 6.01 -18.37 8.71
CA LYS A 4 5.00 -19.23 9.34
C LYS A 4 4.23 -18.52 10.44
N ALA A 5 4.91 -17.76 11.31
CA ALA A 5 4.29 -17.07 12.43
C ALA A 5 3.43 -15.89 11.94
N GLU A 6 3.94 -15.10 11.00
CA GLU A 6 3.22 -14.01 10.34
C GLU A 6 1.95 -14.53 9.63
N ARG A 7 2.06 -15.69 8.98
CA ARG A 7 0.94 -16.37 8.31
C ARG A 7 -0.10 -16.87 9.31
N GLU A 8 0.31 -17.39 10.44
CA GLU A 8 -0.62 -17.83 11.51
C GLU A 8 -1.43 -16.65 12.03
N VAL A 9 -0.79 -15.51 12.31
CA VAL A 9 -1.48 -14.27 12.72
C VAL A 9 -2.53 -13.83 11.69
N TYR A 10 -2.14 -13.80 10.41
CA TYR A 10 -3.04 -13.42 9.32
C TYR A 10 -4.24 -14.36 9.21
N ASN A 11 -4.00 -15.68 9.25
CA ASN A 11 -5.05 -16.69 9.11
C ASN A 11 -5.96 -16.73 10.34
N GLN A 12 -5.43 -16.49 11.53
CA GLN A 12 -6.23 -16.42 12.76
C GLN A 12 -7.21 -15.25 12.68
N LEU A 13 -6.73 -14.04 12.37
CA LEU A 13 -7.61 -12.89 12.19
C LEU A 13 -8.65 -13.12 11.10
N LYS A 14 -8.24 -13.71 9.96
CA LYS A 14 -9.15 -14.03 8.85
C LYS A 14 -10.27 -14.98 9.28
N LYS A 15 -9.96 -16.02 10.06
CA LYS A 15 -10.92 -17.06 10.45
C LYS A 15 -11.79 -16.69 11.65
N GLU A 16 -11.18 -16.08 12.66
CA GLU A 16 -11.80 -15.86 13.97
C GLU A 16 -12.28 -14.42 14.15
N MET A 17 -11.97 -13.52 13.18
CA MET A 17 -12.17 -12.08 13.27
C MET A 17 -11.48 -11.44 14.49
N LEU A 18 -10.61 -12.18 15.17
CA LEU A 18 -9.88 -11.80 16.36
C LEU A 18 -8.50 -12.46 16.38
N VAL A 19 -7.49 -11.71 16.77
CA VAL A 19 -6.14 -12.22 16.94
C VAL A 19 -5.42 -11.48 18.08
N HIS A 20 -4.50 -12.19 18.75
CA HIS A 20 -3.59 -11.62 19.73
C HIS A 20 -2.22 -11.40 19.10
N VAL A 21 -1.72 -10.16 19.13
CA VAL A 21 -0.41 -9.80 18.59
C VAL A 21 0.30 -8.89 19.60
N ASP A 22 1.49 -9.27 20.05
CA ASP A 22 2.32 -8.52 21.01
C ASP A 22 1.54 -8.04 22.27
N GLY A 23 0.65 -8.90 22.77
CA GLY A 23 -0.16 -8.61 23.97
C GLY A 23 -1.41 -7.75 23.69
N GLU A 24 -1.62 -7.30 22.47
CA GLU A 24 -2.81 -6.57 22.06
C GLU A 24 -3.87 -7.50 21.45
N VAL A 25 -5.14 -7.17 21.69
CA VAL A 25 -6.28 -7.87 21.08
C VAL A 25 -6.77 -7.08 19.88
N ILE A 26 -6.71 -7.69 18.72
CA ILE A 26 -7.20 -7.11 17.46
C ILE A 26 -8.53 -7.77 17.11
N ASP A 27 -9.60 -7.02 17.22
CA ASP A 27 -10.97 -7.45 16.88
C ASP A 27 -11.42 -6.74 15.61
N ALA A 28 -11.94 -7.48 14.66
CA ALA A 28 -12.44 -6.95 13.41
C ALA A 28 -13.92 -6.52 13.46
N GLY A 29 -14.74 -7.13 14.32
CA GLY A 29 -16.14 -6.75 14.55
C GLY A 29 -17.09 -6.88 13.35
N SER A 30 -16.60 -6.71 12.13
CA SER A 30 -17.38 -6.82 10.89
C SER A 30 -16.50 -7.20 9.69
N ALA A 31 -17.11 -7.71 8.61
CA ALA A 31 -16.39 -8.07 7.38
C ALA A 31 -15.68 -6.87 6.74
N ALA A 32 -16.26 -5.68 6.80
CA ALA A 32 -15.63 -4.46 6.28
C ALA A 32 -14.39 -4.08 7.11
N THR A 33 -14.51 -4.14 8.43
CA THR A 33 -13.39 -3.92 9.35
C THR A 33 -12.32 -5.00 9.16
N LEU A 34 -12.73 -6.27 9.01
CA LEU A 34 -11.82 -7.37 8.76
C LEU A 34 -11.00 -7.16 7.48
N SER A 35 -11.65 -6.79 6.37
CA SER A 35 -10.95 -6.51 5.10
C SER A 35 -9.87 -5.43 5.28
N ASN A 36 -10.20 -4.35 5.99
CA ASN A 36 -9.24 -3.28 6.27
C ASN A 36 -8.10 -3.74 7.20
N LYS A 37 -8.41 -4.52 8.23
CA LYS A 37 -7.42 -5.10 9.16
C LYS A 37 -6.49 -6.09 8.46
N LEU A 38 -7.01 -6.93 7.57
CA LEU A 38 -6.21 -7.85 6.75
C LEU A 38 -5.27 -7.10 5.80
N LEU A 39 -5.73 -5.98 5.23
CA LEU A 39 -4.89 -5.13 4.38
C LEU A 39 -3.78 -4.42 5.20
N GLN A 40 -4.07 -4.02 6.44
CA GLN A 40 -3.06 -3.53 7.37
C GLN A 40 -2.02 -4.63 7.69
N LEU A 41 -2.45 -5.84 8.02
CA LEU A 41 -1.54 -6.97 8.28
C LEU A 41 -0.66 -7.28 7.07
N SER A 42 -1.22 -7.31 5.87
CA SER A 42 -0.45 -7.57 4.65
C SER A 42 0.58 -6.46 4.37
N SER A 43 0.36 -5.26 4.87
CA SER A 43 1.32 -4.14 4.77
C SER A 43 2.43 -4.19 5.84
N GLY A 44 2.30 -5.07 6.84
CA GLY A 44 3.31 -5.35 7.85
C GLY A 44 3.06 -4.77 9.24
N ALA A 45 1.94 -4.07 9.46
CA ALA A 45 1.56 -3.59 10.78
C ALA A 45 0.04 -3.39 10.87
N ILE A 46 -0.50 -3.38 12.07
CA ILE A 46 -1.93 -3.25 12.33
C ILE A 46 -2.19 -2.26 13.47
N TYR A 47 -3.24 -1.46 13.35
CA TYR A 47 -3.70 -0.62 14.47
C TYR A 47 -4.40 -1.48 15.52
N ALA A 48 -3.87 -1.50 16.73
CA ALA A 48 -4.55 -2.07 17.89
C ALA A 48 -5.70 -1.17 18.34
N ASP A 49 -5.43 0.15 18.38
CA ASP A 49 -6.41 1.20 18.59
C ASP A 49 -6.04 2.45 17.78
N GLU A 50 -6.68 3.60 18.04
CA GLU A 50 -6.43 4.86 17.31
C GLU A 50 -4.99 5.39 17.48
N ALA A 51 -4.32 5.05 18.58
CA ALA A 51 -3.00 5.57 18.96
C ALA A 51 -1.87 4.55 18.83
N ARG A 52 -2.18 3.24 18.84
CA ARG A 52 -1.18 2.18 18.90
C ARG A 52 -1.16 1.33 17.64
N THR A 53 0.04 1.13 17.13
CA THR A 53 0.31 0.26 15.98
C THR A 53 1.22 -0.88 16.41
N VAL A 54 0.85 -2.11 16.06
CA VAL A 54 1.65 -3.31 16.26
C VAL A 54 2.30 -3.69 14.94
N THR A 55 3.63 -3.80 14.93
CA THR A 55 4.39 -4.28 13.77
C THR A 55 4.37 -5.80 13.75
N VAL A 56 4.03 -6.39 12.60
CA VAL A 56 3.95 -7.83 12.40
C VAL A 56 5.11 -8.34 11.55
N HIS A 57 5.45 -7.62 10.47
CA HIS A 57 6.56 -8.00 9.59
C HIS A 57 7.12 -6.79 8.81
N SER A 58 8.29 -6.99 8.16
CA SER A 58 8.93 -5.99 7.29
C SER A 58 8.99 -6.38 5.81
N GLN A 59 8.41 -7.51 5.42
CA GLN A 59 8.56 -8.14 4.10
C GLN A 59 8.36 -7.18 2.91
N LYS A 60 7.40 -6.24 3.00
CA LYS A 60 7.17 -5.24 1.95
C LYS A 60 8.23 -4.13 1.95
N ILE A 61 8.80 -3.80 3.11
CA ILE A 61 9.89 -2.82 3.22
C ILE A 61 11.15 -3.41 2.61
N ASP A 62 11.45 -4.67 2.91
CA ASP A 62 12.61 -5.38 2.36
C ASP A 62 12.49 -5.50 0.83
N ALA A 63 11.30 -5.85 0.31
CA ALA A 63 11.03 -5.87 -1.13
C ALA A 63 11.13 -4.48 -1.78
N LEU A 64 10.76 -3.41 -1.08
CA LEU A 64 10.92 -2.04 -1.56
C LEU A 64 12.41 -1.67 -1.65
N GLU A 65 13.22 -2.10 -0.68
CA GLU A 65 14.68 -1.89 -0.70
C GLU A 65 15.30 -2.52 -1.95
N ASP A 66 14.97 -3.79 -2.26
CA ASP A 66 15.39 -4.48 -3.47
C ASP A 66 14.99 -3.71 -4.75
N ILE A 67 13.77 -3.16 -4.79
CA ILE A 67 13.28 -2.38 -5.93
C ILE A 67 14.06 -1.06 -6.09
N ILE A 68 14.36 -0.38 -4.97
CA ILE A 68 15.14 0.87 -4.99
C ILE A 68 16.56 0.60 -5.46
N GLU A 69 17.20 -0.49 -5.01
CA GLU A 69 18.51 -0.90 -5.50
C GLU A 69 18.48 -1.21 -7.00
N ALA A 70 17.47 -1.97 -7.45
CA ALA A 70 17.30 -2.30 -8.86
C ALA A 70 17.00 -1.08 -9.75
N ALA A 71 16.47 0.00 -9.18
CA ALA A 71 16.22 1.25 -9.90
C ALA A 71 17.52 1.97 -10.31
N ASN A 72 18.67 1.55 -9.77
CA ASN A 72 20.00 1.97 -10.20
C ASN A 72 20.17 3.49 -10.32
N GLY A 73 19.69 4.22 -9.31
CA GLY A 73 19.79 5.69 -9.25
C GLY A 73 18.67 6.47 -9.92
N HIS A 74 17.73 5.78 -10.56
CA HIS A 74 16.48 6.43 -10.99
C HIS A 74 15.61 6.79 -9.79
N THR A 75 14.88 7.88 -9.92
CA THR A 75 13.95 8.33 -8.88
C THR A 75 12.79 7.35 -8.74
N VAL A 76 12.37 7.07 -7.48
CA VAL A 76 11.28 6.16 -7.17
C VAL A 76 10.20 6.90 -6.40
N LEU A 77 8.96 6.87 -6.92
CA LEU A 77 7.77 7.37 -6.24
C LEU A 77 7.04 6.18 -5.60
N VAL A 78 6.83 6.22 -4.29
CA VAL A 78 6.15 5.17 -3.54
C VAL A 78 4.78 5.65 -3.08
N ALA A 79 3.74 4.97 -3.51
CA ALA A 79 2.38 5.19 -3.02
C ALA A 79 2.11 4.30 -1.81
N TYR A 80 1.67 4.91 -0.71
CA TYR A 80 1.31 4.23 0.53
C TYR A 80 -0.15 4.50 0.90
N TRP A 81 -0.76 3.66 1.73
CA TRP A 81 -2.17 3.82 2.11
C TRP A 81 -2.37 4.14 3.60
N PHE A 82 -1.68 3.48 4.52
CA PHE A 82 -1.83 3.67 5.95
C PHE A 82 -0.78 4.63 6.53
N LYS A 83 -1.15 5.39 7.56
CA LYS A 83 -0.20 6.30 8.25
C LYS A 83 0.99 5.55 8.84
N HIS A 84 0.76 4.37 9.44
CA HIS A 84 1.84 3.55 9.97
C HIS A 84 2.84 3.09 8.90
N GLU A 85 2.40 2.93 7.63
CA GLU A 85 3.33 2.64 6.53
C GLU A 85 4.29 3.79 6.33
N LEU A 86 3.78 5.02 6.22
CA LEU A 86 4.63 6.20 6.06
C LEU A 86 5.66 6.34 7.19
N GLU A 87 5.23 6.16 8.43
CA GLU A 87 6.12 6.24 9.60
C GLU A 87 7.22 5.18 9.55
N ARG A 88 6.90 3.95 9.16
CA ARG A 88 7.85 2.86 8.99
C ARG A 88 8.77 3.09 7.80
N LEU A 89 8.25 3.55 6.66
CA LEU A 89 9.00 3.87 5.46
C LEU A 89 9.99 5.02 5.72
N LEU A 90 9.58 6.11 6.37
CA LEU A 90 10.48 7.22 6.70
C LEU A 90 11.56 6.83 7.73
N ARG A 91 11.26 5.88 8.62
CA ARG A 91 12.25 5.36 9.59
C ARG A 91 13.29 4.47 8.90
N HIS A 92 12.86 3.64 7.96
CA HIS A 92 13.73 2.71 7.23
C HIS A 92 14.53 3.43 6.13
N PHE A 93 13.91 4.39 5.44
CA PHE A 93 14.50 5.19 4.36
C PHE A 93 14.59 6.67 4.76
N PRO A 94 15.57 7.06 5.60
CA PRO A 94 15.68 8.44 6.10
C PRO A 94 15.96 9.47 4.99
N GLN A 95 16.45 9.04 3.83
CA GLN A 95 16.61 9.85 2.62
C GLN A 95 15.27 10.09 1.87
N GLY A 96 14.24 9.33 2.18
CA GLY A 96 12.92 9.44 1.55
C GLY A 96 12.17 10.69 2.01
N ARG A 97 11.37 11.28 1.11
CA ARG A 97 10.65 12.52 1.38
C ARG A 97 9.17 12.39 1.04
N LEU A 98 8.31 12.83 1.97
CA LEU A 98 6.87 12.93 1.70
C LEU A 98 6.59 14.11 0.75
N LEU A 99 5.88 13.86 -0.34
CA LEU A 99 5.40 14.92 -1.23
C LEU A 99 4.09 15.50 -0.67
N SER A 100 4.20 16.56 0.13
CA SER A 100 3.05 17.19 0.79
C SER A 100 2.87 18.66 0.43
N THR A 101 3.92 19.33 -0.05
CA THR A 101 3.90 20.75 -0.39
C THR A 101 4.19 20.97 -1.86
N ALA A 102 3.89 22.16 -2.38
CA ALA A 102 4.25 22.56 -3.74
C ALA A 102 5.77 22.56 -3.96
N GLU A 103 6.55 22.88 -2.92
CA GLU A 103 8.01 22.86 -2.96
C GLU A 103 8.55 21.43 -3.07
N ASP A 104 7.97 20.47 -2.34
CA ASP A 104 8.34 19.05 -2.46
C ASP A 104 8.10 18.54 -3.87
N MET A 105 6.96 18.89 -4.45
CA MET A 105 6.60 18.49 -5.80
C MET A 105 7.50 19.13 -6.85
N ALA A 106 7.87 20.41 -6.66
CA ALA A 106 8.81 21.09 -7.55
C ALA A 106 10.22 20.46 -7.44
N ALA A 107 10.67 20.11 -6.25
CA ALA A 107 11.94 19.42 -6.04
C ALA A 107 11.94 18.02 -6.66
N TRP A 108 10.83 17.26 -6.52
CA TRP A 108 10.65 15.98 -7.22
C TRP A 108 10.76 16.16 -8.74
N CYS A 109 10.03 17.12 -9.31
CA CYS A 109 10.03 17.38 -10.76
C CYS A 109 11.40 17.77 -11.33
N LYS A 110 12.31 18.27 -10.48
CA LYS A 110 13.70 18.58 -10.84
C LYS A 110 14.66 17.39 -10.65
N GLY A 111 14.15 16.24 -10.14
CA GLY A 111 14.98 15.09 -9.84
C GLY A 111 15.85 15.25 -8.55
N GLU A 112 15.52 16.23 -7.70
CA GLU A 112 16.27 16.51 -6.47
C GLU A 112 15.90 15.53 -5.33
N ILE A 113 14.81 14.77 -5.49
CA ILE A 113 14.32 13.79 -4.50
C ILE A 113 14.44 12.38 -5.12
N PRO A 114 15.43 11.58 -4.72
CA PRO A 114 15.60 10.23 -5.28
C PRO A 114 14.52 9.24 -4.85
N LEU A 115 13.96 9.39 -3.66
CA LEU A 115 12.89 8.56 -3.11
C LEU A 115 11.79 9.43 -2.53
N ALA A 116 10.60 9.32 -3.07
CA ALA A 116 9.46 10.10 -2.61
C ALA A 116 8.30 9.22 -2.18
N PHE A 117 7.54 9.68 -1.18
CA PHE A 117 6.32 9.04 -0.70
C PHE A 117 5.11 9.90 -1.02
N ILE A 118 4.01 9.27 -1.47
CA ILE A 118 2.75 9.97 -1.77
C ILE A 118 1.55 9.18 -1.25
N HIS A 119 0.60 9.88 -0.63
CA HIS A 119 -0.69 9.28 -0.32
C HIS A 119 -1.67 9.55 -1.47
N PRO A 120 -2.33 8.53 -2.04
CA PRO A 120 -3.22 8.69 -3.19
C PRO A 120 -4.30 9.76 -3.02
N ALA A 121 -4.90 9.86 -1.83
CA ALA A 121 -5.96 10.83 -1.55
C ALA A 121 -5.45 12.26 -1.29
N SER A 122 -4.16 12.44 -0.90
CA SER A 122 -3.59 13.76 -0.64
C SER A 122 -3.07 14.46 -1.90
N ALA A 123 -2.88 13.70 -2.97
CA ALA A 123 -2.47 14.23 -4.25
C ALA A 123 -3.63 15.01 -4.88
N GLY A 124 -3.84 16.25 -4.46
CA GLY A 124 -4.88 17.15 -4.97
C GLY A 124 -4.95 17.17 -6.51
N HIS A 125 -6.08 17.59 -7.03
CA HIS A 125 -6.42 17.56 -8.45
C HIS A 125 -5.32 18.19 -9.31
N GLY A 126 -4.78 17.42 -10.28
CA GLY A 126 -3.98 17.95 -11.38
C GLY A 126 -2.47 18.01 -11.19
N LEU A 127 -1.89 17.49 -10.10
CA LEU A 127 -0.44 17.45 -9.92
C LEU A 127 0.23 16.62 -11.03
N ASN A 128 1.20 17.24 -11.69
CA ASN A 128 2.02 16.60 -12.72
C ASN A 128 3.39 16.26 -12.12
N LEU A 129 3.68 14.98 -11.94
CA LEU A 129 4.93 14.48 -11.37
C LEU A 129 5.81 13.77 -12.40
N GLN A 130 5.38 13.73 -13.66
CA GLN A 130 6.02 12.97 -14.74
C GLN A 130 7.47 13.37 -15.03
N SER A 131 7.83 14.63 -14.81
CA SER A 131 9.20 15.11 -15.08
C SER A 131 10.19 14.67 -14.01
N GLY A 132 9.73 14.25 -12.83
CA GLY A 132 10.59 13.82 -11.74
C GLY A 132 10.97 12.36 -11.78
N GLY A 133 10.26 11.52 -12.57
CA GLY A 133 10.58 10.11 -12.68
C GLY A 133 9.54 9.30 -13.45
N HIS A 134 9.81 7.99 -13.56
CA HIS A 134 9.00 7.06 -14.34
C HIS A 134 8.77 5.71 -13.60
N ILE A 135 9.19 5.59 -12.34
CA ILE A 135 8.99 4.40 -11.51
C ILE A 135 8.01 4.74 -10.38
N LEU A 136 6.86 4.08 -10.38
CA LEU A 136 5.86 4.15 -9.33
C LEU A 136 5.76 2.78 -8.65
N VAL A 137 5.95 2.76 -7.33
CA VAL A 137 5.81 1.55 -6.51
C VAL A 137 4.61 1.69 -5.60
N TRP A 138 3.68 0.77 -5.68
CA TRP A 138 2.59 0.64 -4.74
C TRP A 138 3.01 -0.25 -3.56
N HIS A 139 3.24 0.35 -2.40
CA HIS A 139 3.51 -0.38 -1.16
C HIS A 139 2.23 -1.06 -0.67
N THR A 140 1.11 -0.34 -0.69
CA THR A 140 -0.23 -0.90 -0.49
C THR A 140 -1.21 -0.25 -1.47
N VAL A 141 -1.93 -1.07 -2.19
CA VAL A 141 -2.92 -0.64 -3.18
C VAL A 141 -4.25 -0.38 -2.47
N PRO A 142 -4.90 0.79 -2.68
CA PRO A 142 -6.19 1.08 -2.08
C PRO A 142 -7.32 0.34 -2.77
N TRP A 143 -8.45 0.20 -2.11
CA TRP A 143 -9.69 -0.35 -2.66
C TRP A 143 -10.42 0.55 -3.65
N SER A 144 -9.82 1.64 -4.06
CA SER A 144 -10.42 2.64 -4.95
C SER A 144 -9.72 2.63 -6.28
N LEU A 145 -10.41 2.13 -7.32
CA LEU A 145 -9.92 2.20 -8.70
C LEU A 145 -9.66 3.64 -9.12
N GLU A 146 -10.51 4.57 -8.70
CA GLU A 146 -10.33 5.98 -9.03
C GLU A 146 -9.01 6.54 -8.48
N LEU A 147 -8.72 6.31 -7.18
CA LEU A 147 -7.46 6.75 -6.58
C LEU A 147 -6.24 6.04 -7.20
N TYR A 148 -6.39 4.77 -7.53
CA TYR A 148 -5.36 4.00 -8.21
C TYR A 148 -5.05 4.58 -9.59
N GLU A 149 -6.06 4.77 -10.44
CA GLU A 149 -5.89 5.35 -11.78
C GLU A 149 -5.37 6.80 -11.72
N GLN A 150 -5.90 7.62 -10.83
CA GLN A 150 -5.45 9.00 -10.64
C GLN A 150 -3.99 9.08 -10.20
N THR A 151 -3.54 8.19 -9.33
CA THR A 151 -2.14 8.15 -8.88
C THR A 151 -1.22 7.69 -9.98
N ASN A 152 -1.58 6.64 -10.72
CA ASN A 152 -0.80 6.19 -11.88
C ASN A 152 -0.67 7.28 -12.93
N ALA A 153 -1.74 8.04 -13.18
CA ALA A 153 -1.76 9.15 -14.12
C ALA A 153 -0.88 10.34 -13.71
N ARG A 154 -0.28 10.36 -12.52
CA ARG A 154 0.71 11.39 -12.13
C ARG A 154 2.03 11.22 -12.88
N LEU A 155 2.42 10.00 -13.18
CA LEU A 155 3.62 9.66 -13.96
C LEU A 155 3.26 9.25 -15.38
N PHE A 156 2.23 8.40 -15.55
CA PHE A 156 1.78 7.93 -16.86
C PHE A 156 0.84 8.94 -17.51
N ARG A 157 1.41 9.95 -18.15
CA ARG A 157 0.67 11.07 -18.74
C ARG A 157 1.31 11.53 -20.06
N GLN A 158 0.53 12.24 -20.88
CA GLN A 158 1.01 12.86 -22.10
C GLN A 158 2.21 13.78 -21.80
N GLY A 159 3.33 13.57 -22.50
CA GLY A 159 4.58 14.30 -22.30
C GLY A 159 5.63 13.52 -21.48
N GLN A 160 5.31 12.34 -20.96
CA GLN A 160 6.31 11.42 -20.42
C GLN A 160 7.15 10.84 -21.56
N THR A 161 8.46 10.92 -21.41
CA THR A 161 9.44 10.47 -22.44
C THR A 161 10.00 9.08 -22.16
N GLU A 162 9.91 8.63 -20.90
CA GLU A 162 10.42 7.34 -20.45
C GLU A 162 9.29 6.32 -20.28
N PRO A 163 9.55 5.04 -20.51
CA PRO A 163 8.59 3.97 -20.18
C PRO A 163 8.26 3.98 -18.70
N VAL A 164 6.98 4.18 -18.34
CA VAL A 164 6.56 4.18 -16.93
C VAL A 164 6.44 2.75 -16.42
N SER A 165 7.14 2.44 -15.33
CA SER A 165 7.04 1.20 -14.60
C SER A 165 6.11 1.39 -13.40
N ILE A 166 5.02 0.61 -13.33
CA ILE A 166 4.11 0.56 -12.19
C ILE A 166 4.30 -0.80 -11.53
N ILE A 167 4.84 -0.80 -10.31
CA ILE A 167 5.23 -1.99 -9.56
C ILE A 167 4.31 -2.12 -8.35
N HIS A 168 3.77 -3.31 -8.11
CA HIS A 168 2.97 -3.62 -6.93
C HIS A 168 3.74 -4.56 -6.00
N ILE A 169 3.85 -4.20 -4.71
CA ILE A 169 4.40 -5.08 -3.70
C ILE A 169 3.24 -5.82 -3.05
N GLU A 170 3.18 -7.13 -3.29
CA GLU A 170 2.12 -8.00 -2.79
C GLU A 170 2.65 -8.97 -1.72
N ALA A 171 1.94 -9.08 -0.61
CA ALA A 171 2.11 -10.21 0.29
C ALA A 171 1.36 -11.42 -0.30
N ALA A 172 2.09 -12.44 -0.72
CA ALA A 172 1.51 -13.62 -1.38
C ALA A 172 0.47 -14.31 -0.49
N GLN A 173 -0.63 -14.79 -1.09
CA GLN A 173 -1.75 -15.46 -0.42
C GLN A 173 -2.41 -14.59 0.67
N THR A 174 -2.51 -13.29 0.42
CA THR A 174 -3.22 -12.34 1.27
C THR A 174 -4.26 -11.58 0.46
N ILE A 175 -4.96 -10.70 1.16
CA ILE A 175 -5.96 -9.80 0.57
C ILE A 175 -5.38 -8.88 -0.52
N ASP A 176 -4.06 -8.61 -0.52
CA ASP A 176 -3.41 -7.81 -1.56
C ASP A 176 -3.73 -8.31 -2.97
N GLN A 177 -3.65 -9.64 -3.17
CA GLN A 177 -3.92 -10.24 -4.48
C GLN A 177 -5.36 -10.04 -4.92
N GLN A 178 -6.31 -10.05 -3.97
CA GLN A 178 -7.72 -9.80 -4.27
C GLN A 178 -7.96 -8.34 -4.63
N VAL A 179 -7.30 -7.40 -3.92
CA VAL A 179 -7.36 -5.96 -4.25
C VAL A 179 -6.91 -5.75 -5.69
N ILE A 180 -5.72 -6.21 -6.05
CA ILE A 180 -5.15 -6.02 -7.38
C ILE A 180 -6.03 -6.65 -8.44
N LYS A 181 -6.47 -7.90 -8.24
CA LYS A 181 -7.39 -8.58 -9.16
C LYS A 181 -8.71 -7.82 -9.35
N SER A 182 -9.25 -7.22 -8.29
CA SER A 182 -10.48 -6.42 -8.37
C SER A 182 -10.31 -5.16 -9.20
N LEU A 183 -9.14 -4.50 -9.10
CA LEU A 183 -8.80 -3.34 -9.91
C LEU A 183 -8.63 -3.70 -11.40
N GLU A 184 -7.97 -4.82 -11.71
CA GLU A 184 -7.78 -5.32 -13.08
C GLU A 184 -9.11 -5.63 -13.76
N THR A 185 -10.05 -6.20 -13.03
CA THR A 185 -11.38 -6.56 -13.56
C THR A 185 -12.34 -5.37 -13.61
N LYS A 186 -11.90 -4.15 -13.21
CA LYS A 186 -12.72 -2.94 -13.11
C LYS A 186 -14.01 -3.13 -12.28
N ASN A 187 -14.02 -4.10 -11.39
CA ASN A 187 -15.08 -4.32 -10.43
C ASN A 187 -14.99 -3.26 -9.33
N GLN A 188 -15.71 -2.17 -9.52
CA GLN A 188 -15.48 -0.88 -8.90
C GLN A 188 -16.06 -0.72 -7.51
N THR A 189 -16.63 -1.73 -6.89
CA THR A 189 -17.32 -1.53 -5.62
C THR A 189 -16.58 -2.20 -4.45
N GLN A 190 -16.29 -1.40 -3.45
CA GLN A 190 -15.88 -1.90 -2.13
C GLN A 190 -16.82 -3.00 -1.63
N SER A 191 -18.09 -2.96 -2.02
CA SER A 191 -19.10 -3.98 -1.74
C SER A 191 -18.76 -5.34 -2.38
N ALA A 192 -18.29 -5.37 -3.63
CA ALA A 192 -17.93 -6.63 -4.30
C ALA A 192 -16.76 -7.32 -3.60
N LEU A 193 -15.88 -6.55 -3.00
CA LEU A 193 -14.77 -7.07 -2.24
C LEU A 193 -15.17 -7.58 -0.87
N ILE A 194 -16.01 -6.83 -0.15
CA ILE A 194 -16.56 -7.28 1.13
C ILE A 194 -17.30 -8.60 0.90
N GLU A 195 -18.02 -8.74 -0.19
CA GLU A 195 -18.69 -9.99 -0.59
C GLU A 195 -17.67 -11.10 -0.94
N ALA A 196 -16.57 -10.78 -1.61
CA ALA A 196 -15.51 -11.76 -1.89
C ALA A 196 -14.83 -12.25 -0.60
N VAL A 197 -14.57 -11.33 0.35
CA VAL A 197 -14.03 -11.69 1.68
C VAL A 197 -15.04 -12.53 2.47
N LYS A 198 -16.33 -12.20 2.45
CA LYS A 198 -17.39 -13.01 3.08
C LYS A 198 -17.46 -14.41 2.48
N ALA A 199 -17.42 -14.52 1.14
CA ALA A 199 -17.43 -15.81 0.46
C ALA A 199 -16.19 -16.67 0.83
N GLU A 200 -15.01 -16.04 0.99
CA GLU A 200 -13.82 -16.76 1.47
C GLU A 200 -13.89 -17.15 2.94
N LEU A 201 -14.64 -16.41 3.76
CA LEU A 201 -14.84 -16.74 5.18
C LEU A 201 -15.80 -17.92 5.37
N GLY A 202 -16.44 -18.41 4.30
CA GLY A 202 -17.36 -19.55 4.38
C GLY A 202 -18.67 -19.20 5.08
N GLU A 203 -19.14 -17.94 5.00
CA GLU A 203 -20.52 -17.60 5.33
C GLU A 203 -21.50 -18.28 4.33
N HIS A 204 -21.51 -19.60 4.37
CA HIS A 204 -22.64 -20.37 3.90
C HIS A 204 -23.70 -20.32 5.01
N GLN A 205 -24.74 -19.55 4.78
CA GLN A 205 -26.01 -19.74 5.48
C GLN A 205 -26.59 -21.11 5.16
#